data_e55bb6954692c2b2384af7bf2f6e9638
#
_entry.id   e55bb6954692c2b2384af7bf2f6e9638
#
_cell.length_a   1.000
_cell.length_b   1.000
_cell.length_c   1.000
_cell.angle_alpha   90.00
_cell.angle_beta   90.00
_cell.angle_gamma   90.00
#
_symmetry.space_group_name_H-M   'P 1'
#
loop_
_entity.id
_entity.type
_entity.pdbx_description
1 polymer ?
#
loop_
_entity_poly.entity_id
_entity_poly.type
_entity_poly.pdbx_seq_one_letter_code
_entity_poly.pdbx_strand_id
1 'polypeptide(L)'
;GNDVDRSHAVEPAKSTFVVKQQIRRAVEASGIPYTFVSSNFFGGYFLPVLGQAGATGPPTDKVVILGDGNTKAIFLNEDDIGTYTIKAVDDPRTLNKVLYLRPSANILSHNELISLWEKKVGKTFERVYVPEEEVLKQIQEAPIPLNVMLSICHSAFVKGDHTNFEIEPSFGVEATALFPDVK
;
A
#
# COMPACT_ATOMS: atom_id res chain seq x y z
N GLY A 1 -3.65 -1.37 4.01
CA GLY A 1 -2.25 -1.07 4.32
C GLY A 1 -1.31 -2.17 3.87
N ASN A 2 0.00 -1.98 4.04
CA ASN A 2 1.03 -2.98 3.72
C ASN A 2 0.77 -4.29 4.45
N ASP A 3 1.19 -5.42 3.87
CA ASP A 3 1.19 -6.68 4.61
C ASP A 3 2.27 -6.64 5.70
N VAL A 4 1.81 -6.73 6.93
CA VAL A 4 2.70 -6.55 8.10
C VAL A 4 3.72 -7.67 8.27
N ASP A 5 3.43 -8.88 7.75
CA ASP A 5 4.35 -10.01 7.83
C ASP A 5 5.43 -9.99 6.72
N ARG A 6 5.29 -9.09 5.72
CA ARG A 6 6.18 -8.95 4.57
C ARG A 6 6.88 -7.58 4.49
N SER A 7 6.71 -6.74 5.51
CA SER A 7 7.17 -5.36 5.48
C SER A 7 8.63 -5.20 5.91
N HIS A 8 9.35 -4.33 5.19
CA HIS A 8 10.69 -3.83 5.53
C HIS A 8 10.61 -2.39 6.06
N ALA A 9 9.50 -2.05 6.72
CA ALA A 9 9.27 -0.70 7.23
C ALA A 9 10.31 -0.31 8.30
N VAL A 10 10.67 0.97 8.28
CA VAL A 10 11.46 1.64 9.32
C VAL A 10 10.53 2.28 10.37
N GLU A 11 11.10 2.71 11.51
CA GLU A 11 10.32 3.47 12.50
C GLU A 11 9.80 4.80 11.91
N PRO A 12 8.61 5.27 12.31
CA PRO A 12 7.70 4.70 13.31
C PRO A 12 6.71 3.65 12.76
N ALA A 13 6.61 3.45 11.43
CA ALA A 13 5.69 2.47 10.85
C ALA A 13 6.00 1.04 11.31
N LYS A 14 7.28 0.69 11.49
CA LYS A 14 7.72 -0.63 11.98
C LYS A 14 7.03 -1.02 13.27
N SER A 15 7.04 -0.17 14.29
CA SER A 15 6.39 -0.44 15.57
C SER A 15 4.89 -0.68 15.41
N THR A 16 4.21 0.11 14.55
CA THR A 16 2.80 -0.10 14.23
C THR A 16 2.55 -1.46 13.58
N PHE A 17 3.42 -1.89 12.67
CA PHE A 17 3.28 -3.18 11.99
C PHE A 17 3.57 -4.35 12.93
N VAL A 18 4.52 -4.21 13.85
CA VAL A 18 4.81 -5.21 14.88
C VAL A 18 3.58 -5.46 15.78
N VAL A 19 2.88 -4.42 16.20
CA VAL A 19 1.62 -4.57 16.96
C VAL A 19 0.58 -5.35 16.16
N LYS A 20 0.43 -5.05 14.87
CA LYS A 20 -0.50 -5.80 13.98
C LYS A 20 -0.05 -7.25 13.77
N GLN A 21 1.25 -7.52 13.69
CA GLN A 21 1.77 -8.90 13.66
C GLN A 21 1.40 -9.68 14.94
N GLN A 22 1.55 -9.06 16.10
CA GLN A 22 1.17 -9.66 17.38
C GLN A 22 -0.33 -9.99 17.41
N ILE A 23 -1.19 -9.10 16.90
CA ILE A 23 -2.63 -9.34 16.79
C ILE A 23 -2.89 -10.54 15.86
N ARG A 24 -2.24 -10.62 14.70
CA ARG A 24 -2.35 -11.78 13.81
C ARG A 24 -1.97 -13.08 14.52
N ARG A 25 -0.84 -13.11 15.23
CA ARG A 25 -0.40 -14.29 16.01
C ARG A 25 -1.40 -14.68 17.09
N ALA A 26 -2.00 -13.71 17.77
CA ALA A 26 -3.04 -13.99 18.78
C ALA A 26 -4.31 -14.58 18.14
N VAL A 27 -4.74 -14.08 16.98
CA VAL A 27 -5.87 -14.65 16.23
C VAL A 27 -5.58 -16.07 15.78
N GLU A 28 -4.42 -16.32 15.19
CA GLU A 28 -3.99 -17.66 14.76
C GLU A 28 -3.93 -18.65 15.92
N ALA A 29 -3.41 -18.22 17.09
CA ALA A 29 -3.31 -19.06 18.28
C ALA A 29 -4.67 -19.33 18.94
N SER A 30 -5.69 -18.52 18.68
CA SER A 30 -7.04 -18.71 19.28
C SER A 30 -7.79 -19.90 18.71
N GLY A 31 -7.38 -20.45 17.56
CA GLY A 31 -8.08 -21.52 16.85
C GLY A 31 -9.39 -21.11 16.19
N ILE A 32 -9.73 -19.81 16.20
CA ILE A 32 -10.91 -19.28 15.49
C ILE A 32 -10.59 -19.19 13.99
N PRO A 33 -11.48 -19.64 13.10
CA PRO A 33 -11.32 -19.43 11.66
C PRO A 33 -11.16 -17.95 11.32
N TYR A 34 -10.21 -17.62 10.42
CA TYR A 34 -9.93 -16.24 10.07
C TYR A 34 -9.59 -16.07 8.58
N THR A 35 -9.68 -14.84 8.11
CA THR A 35 -9.08 -14.35 6.86
C THR A 35 -8.50 -12.97 7.12
N PHE A 36 -7.21 -12.78 6.88
CA PHE A 36 -6.60 -11.45 6.93
C PHE A 36 -6.67 -10.80 5.56
N VAL A 37 -7.22 -9.58 5.47
CA VAL A 37 -7.31 -8.83 4.21
C VAL A 37 -6.17 -7.84 4.12
N SER A 38 -5.31 -7.99 3.10
CA SER A 38 -4.22 -7.06 2.78
C SER A 38 -4.63 -6.15 1.63
N SER A 39 -5.03 -4.92 1.95
CA SER A 39 -5.69 -3.96 1.04
C SER A 39 -4.78 -2.87 0.49
N ASN A 40 -3.49 -2.86 0.81
CA ASN A 40 -2.50 -1.89 0.31
C ASN A 40 -2.93 -0.41 0.50
N PHE A 41 -2.65 0.50 -0.46
CA PHE A 41 -3.08 1.90 -0.36
C PHE A 41 -4.55 2.08 -0.73
N PHE A 42 -5.24 2.91 0.04
CA PHE A 42 -6.60 3.33 -0.24
C PHE A 42 -6.59 4.46 -1.28
N GLY A 43 -7.26 4.23 -2.41
CA GLY A 43 -7.29 5.15 -3.53
C GLY A 43 -7.87 6.52 -3.16
N GLY A 44 -8.98 6.53 -2.44
CA GLY A 44 -9.63 7.76 -2.01
C GLY A 44 -8.81 8.62 -1.05
N TYR A 45 -7.87 8.01 -0.31
CA TYR A 45 -6.95 8.74 0.56
C TYR A 45 -5.68 9.21 -0.16
N PHE A 46 -5.12 8.37 -1.02
CA PHE A 46 -3.80 8.60 -1.64
C PHE A 46 -3.87 9.44 -2.91
N LEU A 47 -4.83 9.12 -3.82
CA LEU A 47 -4.89 9.71 -5.15
C LEU A 47 -5.22 11.22 -5.18
N PRO A 48 -6.09 11.76 -4.29
CA PRO A 48 -6.39 13.19 -4.30
C PRO A 48 -5.19 14.10 -4.11
N VAL A 49 -4.16 13.62 -3.42
CA VAL A 49 -2.91 14.36 -3.18
C VAL A 49 -1.72 13.77 -3.94
N LEU A 50 -1.92 12.75 -4.76
CA LEU A 50 -0.86 12.01 -5.48
C LEU A 50 0.31 11.60 -4.58
N GLY A 51 0.01 11.17 -3.35
CA GLY A 51 1.01 10.74 -2.38
C GLY A 51 1.93 11.83 -1.85
N GLN A 52 1.59 13.10 -2.05
CA GLN A 52 2.38 14.19 -1.50
C GLN A 52 2.17 14.29 0.01
N ALA A 53 3.19 13.94 0.77
CA ALA A 53 3.13 13.91 2.22
C ALA A 53 2.83 15.31 2.80
N GLY A 54 1.80 15.39 3.65
CA GLY A 54 1.36 16.64 4.27
C GLY A 54 0.54 17.58 3.36
N ALA A 55 0.29 17.21 2.10
CA ALA A 55 -0.53 18.01 1.20
C ALA A 55 -2.01 17.89 1.53
N THR A 56 -2.76 18.97 1.30
CA THR A 56 -4.22 19.05 1.48
C THR A 56 -5.00 19.02 0.16
N GLY A 57 -4.29 18.98 -0.97
CA GLY A 57 -4.86 18.95 -2.32
C GLY A 57 -3.86 18.49 -3.36
N PRO A 58 -4.30 18.32 -4.61
CA PRO A 58 -3.43 17.84 -5.68
C PRO A 58 -2.30 18.82 -5.98
N PRO A 59 -1.12 18.35 -6.37
CA PRO A 59 -0.01 19.21 -6.78
C PRO A 59 -0.39 20.00 -8.03
N THR A 60 0.14 21.24 -8.14
CA THR A 60 -0.15 22.15 -9.28
C THR A 60 1.01 22.26 -10.26
N ASP A 61 2.25 22.19 -9.80
CA ASP A 61 3.44 22.45 -10.62
C ASP A 61 4.56 21.45 -10.40
N LYS A 62 4.73 20.97 -9.18
CA LYS A 62 5.82 20.09 -8.77
C LYS A 62 5.31 18.91 -7.96
N VAL A 63 5.95 17.76 -8.14
CA VAL A 63 5.70 16.54 -7.36
C VAL A 63 7.01 16.02 -6.77
N VAL A 64 6.93 15.58 -5.52
CA VAL A 64 8.03 14.94 -4.82
C VAL A 64 7.86 13.42 -4.94
N ILE A 65 8.91 12.73 -5.33
CA ILE A 65 8.93 11.29 -5.58
C ILE A 65 10.00 10.67 -4.69
N LEU A 66 9.60 9.73 -3.85
CA LEU A 66 10.52 9.01 -2.99
C LEU A 66 11.26 7.91 -3.78
N GLY A 67 12.59 7.89 -3.70
CA GLY A 67 13.42 6.99 -4.49
C GLY A 67 13.44 7.39 -5.97
N ASP A 68 13.51 6.41 -6.86
CA ASP A 68 13.53 6.61 -8.33
C ASP A 68 12.12 6.69 -8.96
N GLY A 69 11.08 6.43 -8.17
CA GLY A 69 9.68 6.48 -8.61
C GLY A 69 9.23 5.30 -9.49
N ASN A 70 10.05 4.26 -9.66
CA ASN A 70 9.73 3.11 -10.52
C ASN A 70 9.22 1.90 -9.74
N THR A 71 9.42 1.86 -8.44
CA THR A 71 8.90 0.82 -7.55
C THR A 71 7.38 0.78 -7.62
N LYS A 72 6.82 -0.43 -7.80
CA LYS A 72 5.38 -0.62 -7.94
C LYS A 72 4.69 -0.63 -6.58
N ALA A 73 3.60 0.12 -6.46
CA ALA A 73 2.67 0.09 -5.35
C ALA A 73 1.26 -0.24 -5.84
N ILE A 74 0.35 -0.53 -4.92
CA ILE A 74 -1.01 -0.97 -5.24
C ILE A 74 -2.00 0.01 -4.64
N PHE A 75 -2.96 0.45 -5.45
CA PHE A 75 -3.97 1.43 -5.08
C PHE A 75 -5.35 0.80 -5.25
N LEU A 76 -6.16 0.81 -4.21
CA LEU A 76 -7.48 0.17 -4.23
C LEU A 76 -8.59 1.17 -3.93
N ASN A 77 -9.68 1.05 -4.66
CA ASN A 77 -10.92 1.71 -4.32
C ASN A 77 -11.51 1.05 -3.06
N GLU A 78 -11.99 1.85 -2.13
CA GLU A 78 -12.54 1.41 -0.85
C GLU A 78 -13.79 0.54 -1.03
N ASP A 79 -14.61 0.80 -2.05
CA ASP A 79 -15.80 -0.01 -2.38
C ASP A 79 -15.39 -1.43 -2.84
N ASP A 80 -14.29 -1.52 -3.61
CA ASP A 80 -13.75 -2.82 -4.03
C ASP A 80 -13.16 -3.59 -2.84
N ILE A 81 -12.49 -2.90 -1.91
CA ILE A 81 -12.01 -3.53 -0.66
C ILE A 81 -13.19 -4.12 0.11
N GLY A 82 -14.30 -3.37 0.24
CA GLY A 82 -15.53 -3.85 0.87
C GLY A 82 -16.09 -5.07 0.14
N THR A 83 -16.18 -5.00 -1.18
CA THR A 83 -16.70 -6.09 -2.03
C THR A 83 -15.88 -7.36 -1.90
N TYR A 84 -14.55 -7.30 -2.00
CA TYR A 84 -13.65 -8.44 -1.79
C TYR A 84 -13.80 -9.02 -0.39
N THR A 85 -13.90 -8.15 0.63
CA THR A 85 -14.04 -8.58 2.02
C THR A 85 -15.32 -9.38 2.24
N ILE A 86 -16.46 -8.89 1.75
CA ILE A 86 -17.75 -9.59 1.87
C ILE A 86 -17.75 -10.91 1.09
N LYS A 87 -17.21 -10.93 -0.13
CA LYS A 87 -17.10 -12.18 -0.91
C LYS A 87 -16.22 -13.23 -0.23
N ALA A 88 -15.23 -12.82 0.54
CA ALA A 88 -14.31 -13.72 1.23
C ALA A 88 -14.89 -14.35 2.51
N VAL A 89 -15.92 -13.75 3.13
CA VAL A 89 -16.44 -14.18 4.44
C VAL A 89 -16.85 -15.66 4.46
N ASP A 90 -17.54 -16.12 3.42
CA ASP A 90 -18.04 -17.48 3.31
C ASP A 90 -17.27 -18.34 2.30
N ASP A 91 -16.14 -17.86 1.78
CA ASP A 91 -15.35 -18.60 0.80
C ASP A 91 -14.29 -19.48 1.47
N PRO A 92 -14.41 -20.83 1.38
CA PRO A 92 -13.48 -21.73 2.04
C PRO A 92 -12.04 -21.62 1.52
N ARG A 93 -11.83 -21.03 0.32
CA ARG A 93 -10.48 -20.86 -0.25
C ARG A 93 -9.66 -19.81 0.47
N THR A 94 -10.32 -18.90 1.23
CA THR A 94 -9.66 -17.84 2.02
C THR A 94 -9.44 -18.23 3.48
N LEU A 95 -9.97 -19.38 3.90
CA LEU A 95 -9.92 -19.84 5.29
C LEU A 95 -8.48 -19.98 5.80
N ASN A 96 -8.19 -19.33 6.93
CA ASN A 96 -6.89 -19.31 7.60
C ASN A 96 -5.74 -18.81 6.70
N LYS A 97 -6.04 -17.83 5.84
CA LYS A 97 -5.09 -17.25 4.88
C LYS A 97 -5.14 -15.73 4.88
N VAL A 98 -4.14 -15.15 4.24
CA VAL A 98 -4.15 -13.73 3.86
C VAL A 98 -4.77 -13.61 2.46
N LEU A 99 -5.82 -12.82 2.34
CA LEU A 99 -6.39 -12.41 1.05
C LEU A 99 -5.65 -11.15 0.58
N TYR A 100 -4.86 -11.28 -0.47
CA TYR A 100 -4.13 -10.16 -1.08
C TYR A 100 -4.94 -9.53 -2.20
N LEU A 101 -5.22 -8.23 -2.07
CA LEU A 101 -5.92 -7.47 -3.07
C LEU A 101 -4.89 -6.84 -4.02
N ARG A 102 -4.69 -7.44 -5.20
CA ARG A 102 -3.68 -7.04 -6.19
C ARG A 102 -4.23 -6.96 -7.62
N PRO A 103 -5.31 -6.20 -7.91
CA PRO A 103 -5.78 -6.03 -9.28
C PRO A 103 -4.65 -5.48 -10.17
N SER A 104 -4.38 -6.16 -11.28
CA SER A 104 -3.21 -5.82 -12.12
C SER A 104 -3.24 -4.39 -12.66
N ALA A 105 -4.42 -3.87 -12.97
CA ALA A 105 -4.61 -2.48 -13.42
C ALA A 105 -4.28 -1.43 -12.35
N ASN A 106 -4.24 -1.83 -11.09
CA ASN A 106 -4.02 -0.95 -9.93
C ASN A 106 -2.58 -1.03 -9.40
N ILE A 107 -1.70 -1.78 -10.07
CA ILE A 107 -0.29 -1.91 -9.73
C ILE A 107 0.49 -0.89 -10.56
N LEU A 108 0.80 0.25 -9.95
CA LEU A 108 1.43 1.38 -10.62
C LEU A 108 2.64 1.89 -9.84
N SER A 109 3.65 2.36 -10.56
CA SER A 109 4.71 3.15 -9.95
C SER A 109 4.25 4.59 -9.71
N HIS A 110 4.98 5.32 -8.86
CA HIS A 110 4.67 6.74 -8.66
C HIS A 110 4.83 7.55 -9.95
N ASN A 111 5.85 7.23 -10.77
CA ASN A 111 6.05 7.83 -12.08
C ASN A 111 4.86 7.59 -13.03
N GLU A 112 4.35 6.37 -13.08
CA GLU A 112 3.18 6.04 -13.93
C GLU A 112 1.92 6.76 -13.43
N LEU A 113 1.70 6.80 -12.11
CA LEU A 113 0.56 7.51 -11.53
C LEU A 113 0.58 9.00 -11.88
N ILE A 114 1.75 9.65 -11.76
CA ILE A 114 1.92 11.06 -12.11
C ILE A 114 1.67 11.26 -13.61
N SER A 115 2.21 10.37 -14.47
CA SER A 115 1.98 10.46 -15.92
C SER A 115 0.50 10.31 -16.31
N LEU A 116 -0.24 9.46 -15.62
CA LEU A 116 -1.70 9.36 -15.80
C LEU A 116 -2.43 10.64 -15.39
N TRP A 117 -2.00 11.27 -14.30
CA TRP A 117 -2.56 12.52 -13.84
C TRP A 117 -2.23 13.68 -14.80
N GLU A 118 -0.96 13.80 -15.23
CA GLU A 118 -0.51 14.78 -16.23
C GLU A 118 -1.37 14.72 -17.50
N LYS A 119 -1.63 13.50 -17.98
CA LYS A 119 -2.50 13.27 -19.15
C LYS A 119 -3.93 13.75 -18.91
N LYS A 120 -4.47 13.56 -17.70
CA LYS A 120 -5.83 13.98 -17.36
C LYS A 120 -5.97 15.50 -17.25
N VAL A 121 -4.98 16.17 -16.66
CA VAL A 121 -5.03 17.64 -16.43
C VAL A 121 -4.44 18.44 -17.60
N GLY A 122 -3.81 17.78 -18.58
CA GLY A 122 -3.19 18.43 -19.73
C GLY A 122 -1.94 19.27 -19.39
N LYS A 123 -1.24 18.93 -18.30
CA LYS A 123 -0.09 19.67 -17.79
C LYS A 123 1.00 18.73 -17.32
N THR A 124 2.27 19.06 -17.59
CA THR A 124 3.44 18.32 -17.10
C THR A 124 3.90 18.94 -15.77
N PHE A 125 4.28 18.09 -14.81
CA PHE A 125 4.83 18.50 -13.52
C PHE A 125 6.36 18.37 -13.48
N GLU A 126 6.99 19.27 -12.75
CA GLU A 126 8.38 19.09 -12.34
C GLU A 126 8.46 17.93 -11.35
N ARG A 127 9.33 16.94 -11.65
CA ARG A 127 9.53 15.75 -10.80
C ARG A 127 10.79 15.92 -9.98
N VAL A 128 10.66 15.94 -8.67
CA VAL A 128 11.77 16.03 -7.72
C VAL A 128 11.93 14.68 -7.03
N TYR A 129 13.01 13.99 -7.37
CA TYR A 129 13.34 12.69 -6.79
C TYR A 129 14.13 12.86 -5.51
N VAL A 130 13.69 12.21 -4.44
CA VAL A 130 14.35 12.23 -3.12
C VAL A 130 15.04 10.90 -2.89
N PRO A 131 16.38 10.84 -2.82
CA PRO A 131 17.11 9.61 -2.55
C PRO A 131 16.73 8.97 -1.21
N GLU A 132 16.86 7.66 -1.09
CA GLU A 132 16.48 6.93 0.12
C GLU A 132 17.11 7.50 1.39
N GLU A 133 18.38 7.87 1.36
CA GLU A 133 19.09 8.44 2.50
C GLU A 133 18.42 9.73 3.02
N GLU A 134 17.98 10.59 2.11
CA GLU A 134 17.28 11.81 2.45
C GLU A 134 15.86 11.54 2.94
N VAL A 135 15.17 10.54 2.39
CA VAL A 135 13.86 10.09 2.89
C VAL A 135 13.99 9.61 4.33
N LEU A 136 14.99 8.79 4.64
CA LEU A 136 15.24 8.30 6.00
C LEU A 136 15.52 9.42 6.98
N LYS A 137 16.29 10.44 6.58
CA LYS A 137 16.53 11.65 7.37
C LYS A 137 15.23 12.41 7.63
N GLN A 138 14.43 12.65 6.60
CA GLN A 138 13.14 13.33 6.74
C GLN A 138 12.20 12.59 7.68
N ILE A 139 12.19 11.24 7.68
CA ILE A 139 11.41 10.44 8.62
C ILE A 139 11.86 10.69 10.06
N GLN A 140 13.15 10.82 10.31
CA GLN A 140 13.68 11.05 11.64
C GLN A 140 13.38 12.47 12.16
N GLU A 141 13.38 13.46 11.29
CA GLU A 141 13.21 14.88 11.63
C GLU A 141 11.76 15.35 11.65
N ALA A 142 10.87 14.67 10.91
CA ALA A 142 9.49 15.08 10.78
C ALA A 142 8.66 14.81 12.06
N PRO A 143 7.71 15.70 12.40
CA PRO A 143 6.79 15.48 13.52
C PRO A 143 5.73 14.41 13.17
N ILE A 144 5.08 13.86 14.20
CA ILE A 144 3.87 13.05 14.04
C ILE A 144 2.72 13.97 13.56
N PRO A 145 1.90 13.56 12.55
CA PRO A 145 1.84 12.24 11.93
C PRO A 145 2.68 12.10 10.64
N LEU A 146 3.42 13.12 10.22
CA LEU A 146 4.13 13.16 8.94
C LEU A 146 5.20 12.06 8.85
N ASN A 147 5.96 11.83 9.90
CA ASN A 147 6.96 10.77 9.95
C ASN A 147 6.36 9.37 9.78
N VAL A 148 5.16 9.12 10.33
CA VAL A 148 4.43 7.85 10.13
C VAL A 148 4.05 7.68 8.67
N MET A 149 3.51 8.72 8.04
CA MET A 149 3.14 8.69 6.63
C MET A 149 4.37 8.45 5.75
N LEU A 150 5.47 9.18 5.97
CA LEU A 150 6.72 9.03 5.22
C LEU A 150 7.30 7.62 5.37
N SER A 151 7.28 7.02 6.57
CA SER A 151 7.80 5.68 6.79
C SER A 151 6.94 4.59 6.12
N ILE A 152 5.63 4.77 6.04
CA ILE A 152 4.74 3.90 5.27
C ILE A 152 4.99 4.06 3.76
N CYS A 153 5.14 5.28 3.27
CA CYS A 153 5.46 5.55 1.88
C CYS A 153 6.85 5.00 1.49
N HIS A 154 7.85 5.11 2.37
CA HIS A 154 9.17 4.51 2.18
C HIS A 154 9.06 2.97 2.02
N SER A 155 8.31 2.29 2.89
CA SER A 155 8.05 0.85 2.78
C SER A 155 7.45 0.47 1.42
N ALA A 156 6.46 1.24 0.94
CA ALA A 156 5.79 0.93 -0.32
C ALA A 156 6.59 1.34 -1.57
N PHE A 157 7.11 2.57 -1.62
CA PHE A 157 7.69 3.16 -2.85
C PHE A 157 9.21 3.00 -2.96
N VAL A 158 9.92 2.73 -1.86
CA VAL A 158 11.35 2.52 -1.90
C VAL A 158 11.68 1.04 -1.69
N LYS A 159 11.09 0.40 -0.68
CA LYS A 159 11.31 -1.04 -0.40
C LYS A 159 10.45 -1.97 -1.27
N GLY A 160 9.35 -1.49 -1.83
CA GLY A 160 8.47 -2.28 -2.69
C GLY A 160 7.61 -3.30 -1.95
N ASP A 161 7.34 -3.09 -0.68
CA ASP A 161 6.67 -4.07 0.20
C ASP A 161 5.24 -4.44 -0.23
N HIS A 162 4.66 -3.74 -1.21
CA HIS A 162 3.39 -4.14 -1.81
C HIS A 162 3.55 -5.27 -2.84
N THR A 163 4.71 -5.38 -3.50
CA THR A 163 4.88 -6.22 -4.69
C THR A 163 6.16 -7.07 -4.70
N ASN A 164 7.05 -6.92 -3.72
CA ASN A 164 8.38 -7.55 -3.68
C ASN A 164 8.39 -9.02 -3.25
N PHE A 165 7.22 -9.66 -3.15
CA PHE A 165 7.08 -11.07 -2.79
C PHE A 165 6.02 -11.76 -3.64
N GLU A 166 6.15 -13.08 -3.77
CA GLU A 166 5.14 -13.95 -4.37
C GLU A 166 4.13 -14.42 -3.33
N ILE A 167 2.87 -14.58 -3.75
CA ILE A 167 1.80 -15.11 -2.90
C ILE A 167 1.80 -16.62 -3.01
N GLU A 168 2.31 -17.29 -1.99
CA GLU A 168 2.33 -18.74 -1.94
C GLU A 168 1.03 -19.28 -1.34
N PRO A 169 0.45 -20.38 -1.89
CA PRO A 169 -0.79 -20.98 -1.38
C PRO A 169 -0.73 -21.43 0.08
N SER A 170 0.47 -21.59 0.63
CA SER A 170 0.71 -21.96 2.03
C SER A 170 0.23 -20.90 3.03
N PHE A 171 0.29 -19.61 2.66
CA PHE A 171 -0.09 -18.53 3.56
C PHE A 171 -1.13 -17.56 2.98
N GLY A 172 -1.34 -17.54 1.65
CA GLY A 172 -2.17 -16.51 1.05
C GLY A 172 -2.83 -16.91 -0.26
N VAL A 173 -3.78 -16.09 -0.67
CA VAL A 173 -4.47 -16.18 -1.95
C VAL A 173 -4.64 -14.80 -2.55
N GLU A 174 -4.64 -14.73 -3.87
CA GLU A 174 -4.83 -13.47 -4.60
C GLU A 174 -6.33 -13.28 -4.93
N ALA A 175 -6.86 -12.10 -4.61
CA ALA A 175 -8.29 -11.84 -4.64
C ALA A 175 -8.89 -11.83 -6.06
N THR A 176 -8.17 -11.30 -7.06
CA THR A 176 -8.69 -11.26 -8.44
C THR A 176 -8.74 -12.63 -9.09
N ALA A 177 -7.88 -13.56 -8.67
CA ALA A 177 -7.96 -14.95 -9.10
C ALA A 177 -9.19 -15.67 -8.53
N LEU A 178 -9.60 -15.31 -7.31
CA LEU A 178 -10.79 -15.88 -6.67
C LEU A 178 -12.10 -15.21 -7.13
N PHE A 179 -12.06 -13.89 -7.34
CA PHE A 179 -13.23 -13.05 -7.61
C PHE A 179 -12.98 -12.14 -8.83
N PRO A 180 -12.88 -12.72 -10.05
CA PRO A 180 -12.51 -11.97 -11.26
C PRO A 180 -13.58 -10.98 -11.74
N ASP A 181 -14.76 -11.01 -11.16
CA ASP A 181 -15.88 -10.11 -11.44
C ASP A 181 -15.82 -8.78 -10.67
N VAL A 182 -14.95 -8.65 -9.69
CA VAL A 182 -14.66 -7.37 -9.00
C VAL A 182 -13.66 -6.60 -9.84
N LYS A 183 -13.98 -5.34 -10.19
CA LYS A 183 -13.23 -4.52 -11.15
C LYS A 183 -12.64 -3.29 -10.49
#